data_db2123e0853b4b23ab125ea56c05e4ed
#
_entry.id   db2123e0853b4b23ab125ea56c05e4ed
#
_cell.length_a   1.000
_cell.length_b   1.000
_cell.length_c   1.000
_cell.angle_alpha   90.00
_cell.angle_beta   90.00
_cell.angle_gamma   90.00
#
_symmetry.space_group_name_H-M   'P 1'
#
loop_
_entity.id
_entity.type
_entity.pdbx_description
1 polymer ?
#
loop_
_entity_poly.entity_id
_entity_poly.type
_entity_poly.pdbx_seq_one_letter_code
_entity_poly.pdbx_strand_id
1 'polypeptide(L)'
;MYKKTDPQQSLFGVETQLSSSLRVRLKGSWAQLFRYEILPILIKSEDQFAMLYGKTGRPNFSVARMLGLCLLQELNSLSDQQALDAFGFDIRWRYALDVDDQDAYLSRRSLVEFRRRLAIKDPDMETVRTIFEGISKSAIKKLGLSTNEQRVDSTHIVSNICTRGRLDLFAKTLNHFIKSLDKEPFSRIADNIKRWHQRQPEGWFGIGPTERTAKLEQLAKYVNKLIVLFKDDRQITSGEPYQLLVRLFKEQCEVIDKGSGTGKKIKLKRKSQGQTLQSPYDPDASYGHKGQGYSAHITETCNNKGKCEIITDYEVHGAARSDKAKATDIVDRLESSDLKPKTLYADGGYPSAPSALEIVEKDIEFIAPVDRSRLSEDVMGRDQFEFDKDGFIVQCPQNHKPVDHRMRSSNNKKGSSLHAIFNGDTCRACSKLCQCPVRAPNNRQRGCDVRETKGDFRLEITPQLRLRDQMYADQQTDEWKQRYKIRSGVEATMSELKRSHGMGKLRVRRSVKVCFAVACKVIACNIKRWAKAYTGSSNALRRLFTFILGLFNAIGAAVEEMYRYLQTNRPWKYKRAV
;
A
#
# COMPACT_ATOMS: atom_id res chain seq x y z
N MET A 1 27.61 14.51 12.58
CA MET A 1 27.37 15.82 11.92
C MET A 1 26.82 15.53 10.52
N TYR A 2 25.79 16.26 10.10
CA TYR A 2 25.30 16.17 8.71
C TYR A 2 26.35 16.75 7.76
N LYS A 3 26.66 16.01 6.70
CA LYS A 3 27.49 16.43 5.57
C LYS A 3 26.80 15.97 4.31
N LYS A 4 26.49 16.91 3.45
CA LYS A 4 25.89 16.65 2.14
C LYS A 4 26.89 15.95 1.23
N THR A 5 26.41 15.09 0.37
CA THR A 5 27.22 14.45 -0.67
C THR A 5 27.68 15.49 -1.68
N ASP A 6 28.96 15.50 -1.97
CA ASP A 6 29.51 16.32 -3.06
C ASP A 6 28.99 15.75 -4.39
N PRO A 7 28.30 16.55 -5.21
CA PRO A 7 27.83 16.09 -6.51
C PRO A 7 28.97 15.95 -7.54
N GLN A 8 30.17 16.47 -7.23
CA GLN A 8 31.32 16.36 -8.11
C GLN A 8 31.75 14.89 -8.24
N GLN A 9 31.81 14.40 -9.46
CA GLN A 9 32.28 13.05 -9.74
C GLN A 9 33.79 12.96 -9.47
N SER A 10 34.22 11.84 -8.84
CA SER A 10 35.64 11.56 -8.66
C SER A 10 36.32 11.34 -10.02
N LEU A 11 37.45 12.02 -10.23
CA LEU A 11 38.28 11.80 -11.42
C LEU A 11 38.84 10.39 -11.49
N PHE A 12 38.99 9.72 -10.35
CA PHE A 12 39.53 8.38 -10.21
C PHE A 12 38.45 7.34 -9.82
N GLY A 13 37.22 7.61 -10.18
CA GLY A 13 36.09 6.72 -9.87
C GLY A 13 36.26 5.31 -10.49
N VAL A 14 35.41 4.38 -10.04
CA VAL A 14 35.44 2.96 -10.46
C VAL A 14 35.51 2.81 -11.99
N GLU A 15 34.88 3.69 -12.75
CA GLU A 15 34.84 3.60 -14.21
C GLU A 15 36.24 3.77 -14.84
N THR A 16 37.11 4.63 -14.29
CA THR A 16 38.44 4.88 -14.82
C THR A 16 39.41 3.71 -14.61
N GLN A 17 39.16 2.88 -13.59
CA GLN A 17 39.95 1.72 -13.23
C GLN A 17 39.58 0.46 -14.04
N LEU A 18 38.46 0.49 -14.76
CA LEU A 18 37.97 -0.67 -15.51
C LEU A 18 38.56 -0.73 -16.93
N SER A 19 38.81 -1.95 -17.38
CA SER A 19 39.16 -2.21 -18.79
C SER A 19 38.02 -1.75 -19.72
N SER A 20 38.36 -1.44 -20.96
CA SER A 20 37.40 -1.04 -21.99
C SER A 20 36.25 -2.05 -22.14
N SER A 21 36.56 -3.34 -22.09
CA SER A 21 35.57 -4.43 -22.20
C SER A 21 34.56 -4.41 -21.01
N LEU A 22 35.03 -4.17 -19.78
CA LEU A 22 34.14 -4.08 -18.61
C LEU A 22 33.31 -2.81 -18.64
N ARG A 23 33.86 -1.67 -19.08
CA ARG A 23 33.08 -0.44 -19.30
C ARG A 23 31.95 -0.64 -20.30
N VAL A 24 32.22 -1.33 -21.41
CA VAL A 24 31.18 -1.67 -22.39
C VAL A 24 30.08 -2.55 -21.77
N ARG A 25 30.43 -3.48 -20.88
CA ARG A 25 29.45 -4.33 -20.19
C ARG A 25 28.62 -3.58 -19.17
N LEU A 26 29.15 -2.53 -18.55
CA LEU A 26 28.39 -1.66 -17.64
C LEU A 26 27.39 -0.77 -18.40
N LYS A 27 27.76 -0.33 -19.62
CA LYS A 27 26.86 0.46 -20.49
C LYS A 27 25.60 -0.35 -20.83
N GLY A 28 24.43 0.25 -20.61
CA GLY A 28 23.14 -0.40 -20.81
C GLY A 28 22.76 -1.42 -19.73
N SER A 29 23.51 -1.49 -18.62
CA SER A 29 23.16 -2.34 -17.46
C SER A 29 22.25 -1.61 -16.45
N TRP A 30 21.67 -2.36 -15.53
CA TRP A 30 20.93 -1.81 -14.40
C TRP A 30 21.79 -0.86 -13.55
N ALA A 31 23.11 -1.11 -13.45
CA ALA A 31 24.00 -0.28 -12.66
C ALA A 31 24.19 1.12 -13.29
N GLN A 32 24.22 1.20 -14.61
CA GLN A 32 24.24 2.47 -15.33
C GLN A 32 22.93 3.24 -15.11
N LEU A 33 21.78 2.58 -15.25
CA LEU A 33 20.49 3.20 -14.97
C LEU A 33 20.46 3.75 -13.54
N PHE A 34 20.91 2.97 -12.56
CA PHE A 34 20.93 3.39 -11.18
C PHE A 34 21.80 4.64 -10.97
N ARG A 35 23.01 4.64 -11.53
CA ARG A 35 23.96 5.75 -11.41
C ARG A 35 23.42 7.05 -12.00
N TYR A 36 22.85 7.00 -13.20
CA TYR A 36 22.47 8.21 -13.93
C TYR A 36 21.02 8.66 -13.74
N GLU A 37 20.13 7.78 -13.36
CA GLU A 37 18.71 8.11 -13.21
C GLU A 37 18.23 8.06 -11.75
N ILE A 38 18.73 7.13 -10.92
CA ILE A 38 18.27 6.95 -9.56
C ILE A 38 19.12 7.74 -8.55
N LEU A 39 20.44 7.58 -8.60
CA LEU A 39 21.34 8.24 -7.66
C LEU A 39 21.19 9.78 -7.64
N PRO A 40 21.03 10.49 -8.78
CA PRO A 40 20.79 11.92 -8.77
C PRO A 40 19.52 12.34 -8.02
N ILE A 41 18.45 11.54 -8.09
CA ILE A 41 17.21 11.77 -7.33
C ILE A 41 17.48 11.65 -5.82
N LEU A 42 18.25 10.63 -5.41
CA LEU A 42 18.64 10.43 -4.02
C LEU A 42 19.50 11.59 -3.50
N ILE A 43 20.47 12.05 -4.28
CA ILE A 43 21.35 13.18 -3.93
C ILE A 43 20.53 14.48 -3.82
N LYS A 44 19.61 14.74 -4.75
CA LYS A 44 18.74 15.93 -4.70
C LYS A 44 17.86 15.94 -3.45
N SER A 45 17.43 14.77 -2.97
CA SER A 45 16.56 14.64 -1.80
C SER A 45 17.34 14.61 -0.47
N GLU A 46 18.68 14.60 -0.50
CA GLU A 46 19.53 14.33 0.67
C GLU A 46 19.36 15.34 1.80
N ASP A 47 19.11 16.61 1.49
CA ASP A 47 18.92 17.68 2.48
C ASP A 47 17.71 17.42 3.40
N GLN A 48 16.69 16.73 2.92
CA GLN A 48 15.51 16.36 3.71
C GLN A 48 15.86 15.41 4.87
N PHE A 49 16.99 14.73 4.80
CA PHE A 49 17.49 13.81 5.83
C PHE A 49 18.47 14.47 6.82
N ALA A 50 18.72 15.77 6.71
CA ALA A 50 19.61 16.47 7.63
C ALA A 50 19.18 16.32 9.09
N MET A 51 17.86 16.21 9.35
CA MET A 51 17.29 15.99 10.68
C MET A 51 17.73 14.67 11.35
N LEU A 52 18.28 13.72 10.60
CA LEU A 52 18.77 12.45 11.16
C LEU A 52 20.09 12.62 11.93
N TYR A 53 20.79 13.71 11.75
CA TYR A 53 22.15 13.93 12.26
C TYR A 53 22.25 15.21 13.08
N GLY A 54 23.15 15.20 14.07
CA GLY A 54 23.45 16.39 14.87
C GLY A 54 24.33 17.41 14.13
N LYS A 55 24.46 18.60 14.73
CA LYS A 55 25.30 19.69 14.20
C LYS A 55 26.81 19.43 14.40
N THR A 56 27.19 18.59 15.35
CA THR A 56 28.57 18.30 15.74
C THR A 56 28.87 16.81 15.68
N GLY A 57 30.15 16.43 15.70
CA GLY A 57 30.64 15.05 15.71
C GLY A 57 31.18 14.60 14.35
N ARG A 58 31.47 13.30 14.22
CA ARG A 58 31.97 12.71 12.97
C ARG A 58 30.97 12.91 11.83
N PRO A 59 31.41 13.29 10.62
CA PRO A 59 30.56 13.34 9.45
C PRO A 59 29.86 12.01 9.17
N ASN A 60 28.61 12.09 8.66
CA ASN A 60 27.87 10.90 8.24
C ASN A 60 28.48 10.31 6.96
N PHE A 61 28.29 9.01 6.77
CA PHE A 61 28.33 8.42 5.44
C PHE A 61 27.19 9.02 4.58
N SER A 62 27.42 9.26 3.30
CA SER A 62 26.42 9.85 2.40
C SER A 62 25.04 9.20 2.57
N VAL A 63 24.03 10.02 2.83
CA VAL A 63 22.65 9.55 3.00
C VAL A 63 22.09 9.01 1.69
N ALA A 64 22.37 9.67 0.58
CA ALA A 64 21.97 9.22 -0.75
C ALA A 64 22.52 7.83 -1.07
N ARG A 65 23.81 7.58 -0.78
CA ARG A 65 24.45 6.28 -0.96
C ARG A 65 23.92 5.23 0.02
N MET A 66 23.60 5.60 1.25
CA MET A 66 22.99 4.70 2.24
C MET A 66 21.58 4.27 1.81
N LEU A 67 20.76 5.19 1.31
CA LEU A 67 19.44 4.88 0.74
C LEU A 67 19.60 4.02 -0.52
N GLY A 68 20.52 4.38 -1.40
CA GLY A 68 20.86 3.60 -2.58
C GLY A 68 21.23 2.16 -2.24
N LEU A 69 22.05 1.97 -1.18
CA LEU A 69 22.38 0.64 -0.65
C LEU A 69 21.13 -0.13 -0.20
N CYS A 70 20.20 0.53 0.52
CA CYS A 70 18.94 -0.10 0.93
C CYS A 70 18.08 -0.50 -0.28
N LEU A 71 18.03 0.33 -1.32
CA LEU A 71 17.28 0.03 -2.55
C LEU A 71 17.92 -1.13 -3.33
N LEU A 72 19.24 -1.15 -3.46
CA LEU A 72 19.96 -2.24 -4.11
C LEU A 72 19.85 -3.55 -3.32
N GLN A 73 19.81 -3.47 -2.00
CA GLN A 73 19.55 -4.63 -1.14
C GLN A 73 18.20 -5.26 -1.45
N GLU A 74 17.13 -4.44 -1.53
CA GLU A 74 15.79 -4.92 -1.82
C GLU A 74 15.63 -5.36 -3.29
N LEU A 75 16.30 -4.69 -4.22
CA LEU A 75 16.35 -5.07 -5.64
C LEU A 75 16.91 -6.49 -5.84
N ASN A 76 17.89 -6.87 -5.03
CA ASN A 76 18.56 -8.17 -5.10
C ASN A 76 18.08 -9.15 -3.99
N SER A 77 17.12 -8.76 -3.15
CA SER A 77 16.57 -9.57 -2.04
C SER A 77 17.63 -10.09 -1.06
N LEU A 78 18.65 -9.29 -0.75
CA LEU A 78 19.79 -9.65 0.08
C LEU A 78 19.54 -9.40 1.58
N SER A 79 20.23 -10.14 2.44
CA SER A 79 20.38 -9.81 3.85
C SER A 79 21.29 -8.60 4.05
N ASP A 80 21.30 -8.00 5.25
CA ASP A 80 22.19 -6.87 5.57
C ASP A 80 23.66 -7.22 5.30
N GLN A 81 24.11 -8.41 5.72
CA GLN A 81 25.49 -8.83 5.50
C GLN A 81 25.80 -8.99 4.01
N GLN A 82 24.96 -9.70 3.27
CA GLN A 82 25.15 -9.89 1.83
C GLN A 82 25.15 -8.56 1.06
N ALA A 83 24.32 -7.59 1.48
CA ALA A 83 24.29 -6.26 0.87
C ALA A 83 25.59 -5.48 1.14
N LEU A 84 26.14 -5.59 2.36
CA LEU A 84 27.42 -4.98 2.71
C LEU A 84 28.60 -5.65 1.98
N ASP A 85 28.58 -6.97 1.84
CA ASP A 85 29.57 -7.72 1.06
C ASP A 85 29.48 -7.33 -0.44
N ALA A 86 28.27 -7.24 -0.99
CA ALA A 86 28.09 -6.77 -2.36
C ALA A 86 28.55 -5.31 -2.54
N PHE A 87 28.29 -4.45 -1.56
CA PHE A 87 28.77 -3.07 -1.58
C PHE A 87 30.33 -3.00 -1.56
N GLY A 88 30.97 -3.84 -0.78
CA GLY A 88 32.44 -3.89 -0.70
C GLY A 88 33.10 -4.54 -1.92
N PHE A 89 32.53 -5.61 -2.46
CA PHE A 89 33.21 -6.48 -3.42
C PHE A 89 32.62 -6.49 -4.84
N ASP A 90 31.33 -6.09 -5.03
CA ASP A 90 30.73 -6.03 -6.37
C ASP A 90 30.95 -4.65 -7.01
N ILE A 91 31.78 -4.61 -8.02
CA ILE A 91 32.08 -3.41 -8.83
C ILE A 91 30.81 -2.71 -9.33
N ARG A 92 29.76 -3.46 -9.69
CA ARG A 92 28.50 -2.90 -10.18
C ARG A 92 27.80 -2.06 -9.11
N TRP A 93 27.86 -2.47 -7.85
CA TRP A 93 27.29 -1.74 -6.72
C TRP A 93 28.05 -0.44 -6.46
N ARG A 94 29.37 -0.50 -6.45
CA ARG A 94 30.23 0.68 -6.30
C ARG A 94 30.04 1.66 -7.44
N TYR A 95 29.96 1.15 -8.68
CA TYR A 95 29.66 1.97 -9.85
C TYR A 95 28.27 2.62 -9.76
N ALA A 96 27.22 1.87 -9.38
CA ALA A 96 25.86 2.34 -9.26
C ALA A 96 25.71 3.44 -8.19
N LEU A 97 26.47 3.34 -7.09
CA LEU A 97 26.44 4.28 -5.95
C LEU A 97 27.49 5.37 -6.05
N ASP A 98 28.33 5.39 -7.10
CA ASP A 98 29.44 6.32 -7.29
C ASP A 98 30.37 6.39 -6.08
N VAL A 99 30.88 5.22 -5.65
CA VAL A 99 31.74 5.05 -4.48
C VAL A 99 33.08 4.49 -4.91
N ASP A 100 34.16 5.15 -4.48
CA ASP A 100 35.51 4.69 -4.73
C ASP A 100 35.86 3.51 -3.84
N ASP A 101 36.92 2.77 -4.20
CA ASP A 101 37.36 1.59 -3.48
C ASP A 101 37.67 1.85 -1.99
N GLN A 102 38.30 2.98 -1.71
CA GLN A 102 38.66 3.39 -0.35
C GLN A 102 37.46 3.69 0.54
N ASP A 103 36.33 4.14 -0.04
CA ASP A 103 35.10 4.49 0.66
C ASP A 103 34.06 3.34 0.67
N ALA A 104 34.37 2.21 0.04
CA ALA A 104 33.46 1.09 -0.13
C ALA A 104 33.35 0.20 1.14
N TYR A 105 33.39 0.81 2.30
CA TYR A 105 33.22 0.12 3.58
C TYR A 105 32.11 0.76 4.41
N LEU A 106 31.17 -0.07 4.84
CA LEU A 106 30.11 0.32 5.77
C LEU A 106 29.90 -0.78 6.81
N SER A 107 29.89 -0.41 8.10
CA SER A 107 29.57 -1.37 9.15
C SER A 107 28.07 -1.68 9.20
N ARG A 108 27.72 -2.92 9.56
CA ARG A 108 26.33 -3.31 9.81
C ARG A 108 25.63 -2.40 10.83
N ARG A 109 26.39 -1.96 11.85
CA ARG A 109 25.87 -1.03 12.86
C ARG A 109 25.41 0.30 12.24
N SER A 110 26.19 0.85 11.31
CA SER A 110 25.83 2.10 10.62
C SER A 110 24.54 1.97 9.83
N LEU A 111 24.34 0.86 9.10
CA LEU A 111 23.12 0.59 8.35
C LEU A 111 21.90 0.45 9.27
N VAL A 112 22.03 -0.30 10.38
CA VAL A 112 20.95 -0.46 11.35
C VAL A 112 20.62 0.86 12.05
N GLU A 113 21.65 1.64 12.42
CA GLU A 113 21.47 2.94 13.09
C GLU A 113 20.82 3.98 12.16
N PHE A 114 21.18 4.00 10.88
CA PHE A 114 20.52 4.83 9.89
C PHE A 114 19.00 4.55 9.84
N ARG A 115 18.60 3.29 9.68
CA ARG A 115 17.18 2.89 9.66
C ARG A 115 16.48 3.21 10.97
N ARG A 116 17.18 3.08 12.11
CA ARG A 116 16.63 3.44 13.43
C ARG A 116 16.36 4.94 13.54
N ARG A 117 17.30 5.77 13.12
CA ARG A 117 17.16 7.24 13.13
C ARG A 117 16.03 7.67 12.20
N LEU A 118 15.96 7.12 11.01
CA LEU A 118 14.88 7.37 10.06
C LEU A 118 13.52 7.07 10.69
N ALA A 119 13.36 5.89 11.29
CA ALA A 119 12.10 5.50 11.93
C ALA A 119 11.68 6.39 13.11
N ILE A 120 12.63 7.07 13.78
CA ILE A 120 12.35 7.98 14.90
C ILE A 120 12.06 9.41 14.41
N LYS A 121 12.78 9.87 13.38
CA LYS A 121 12.75 11.28 12.94
C LYS A 121 11.76 11.53 11.81
N ASP A 122 11.41 10.50 11.05
CA ASP A 122 10.44 10.52 9.96
C ASP A 122 9.46 9.34 10.13
N PRO A 123 8.58 9.38 11.15
CA PRO A 123 7.68 8.27 11.44
C PRO A 123 6.65 8.01 10.33
N ASP A 124 6.31 9.03 9.55
CA ASP A 124 5.36 8.95 8.44
C ASP A 124 6.03 8.58 7.11
N MET A 125 7.38 8.48 7.08
CA MET A 125 8.18 8.15 5.90
C MET A 125 7.97 9.09 4.72
N GLU A 126 7.69 10.38 4.97
CA GLU A 126 7.43 11.38 3.92
C GLU A 126 8.65 11.62 3.05
N THR A 127 9.86 11.63 3.65
CA THR A 127 11.10 11.78 2.88
C THR A 127 11.33 10.61 1.93
N VAL A 128 10.98 9.38 2.35
CA VAL A 128 11.09 8.18 1.50
C VAL A 128 9.99 8.18 0.43
N ARG A 129 8.81 8.70 0.74
CA ARG A 129 7.71 8.89 -0.23
C ARG A 129 8.12 9.85 -1.34
N THR A 130 8.73 10.98 -1.01
CA THR A 130 9.25 11.94 -1.99
C THR A 130 10.24 11.28 -2.98
N ILE A 131 11.10 10.40 -2.48
CA ILE A 131 12.02 9.62 -3.32
C ILE A 131 11.25 8.66 -4.23
N PHE A 132 10.27 7.93 -3.68
CA PHE A 132 9.41 7.03 -4.46
C PHE A 132 8.74 7.77 -5.62
N GLU A 133 8.13 8.92 -5.33
CA GLU A 133 7.47 9.75 -6.34
C GLU A 133 8.44 10.24 -7.41
N GLY A 134 9.61 10.72 -7.00
CA GLY A 134 10.65 11.18 -7.92
C GLY A 134 11.11 10.08 -8.88
N ILE A 135 11.35 8.88 -8.38
CA ILE A 135 11.76 7.71 -9.18
C ILE A 135 10.61 7.27 -10.10
N SER A 136 9.38 7.19 -9.59
CA SER A 136 8.21 6.77 -10.36
C SER A 136 7.91 7.76 -11.50
N LYS A 137 7.89 9.07 -11.22
CA LYS A 137 7.71 10.12 -12.24
C LYS A 137 8.81 10.09 -13.31
N SER A 138 10.07 9.92 -12.90
CA SER A 138 11.18 9.79 -13.85
C SER A 138 11.04 8.57 -14.75
N ALA A 139 10.69 7.42 -14.19
CA ALA A 139 10.45 6.19 -14.95
C ALA A 139 9.29 6.36 -15.95
N ILE A 140 8.13 6.90 -15.50
CA ILE A 140 6.97 7.17 -16.34
C ILE A 140 7.34 8.06 -17.53
N LYS A 141 8.04 9.17 -17.26
CA LYS A 141 8.49 10.12 -18.29
C LYS A 141 9.45 9.47 -19.28
N LYS A 142 10.47 8.77 -18.81
CA LYS A 142 11.52 8.15 -19.66
C LYS A 142 11.00 6.98 -20.49
N LEU A 143 10.02 6.24 -19.98
CA LEU A 143 9.38 5.13 -20.68
C LEU A 143 8.20 5.60 -21.54
N GLY A 144 7.79 6.87 -21.45
CA GLY A 144 6.65 7.42 -22.17
C GLY A 144 5.36 6.69 -21.83
N LEU A 145 5.10 6.47 -20.52
CA LEU A 145 3.88 5.79 -20.05
C LEU A 145 2.76 6.80 -19.86
N SER A 146 1.54 6.35 -20.15
CA SER A 146 0.32 7.08 -19.79
C SER A 146 -0.07 6.78 -18.35
N THR A 147 -0.48 7.80 -17.63
CA THR A 147 -1.07 7.71 -16.29
C THR A 147 -2.58 7.90 -16.29
N ASN A 148 -3.20 8.03 -17.47
CA ASN A 148 -4.63 8.26 -17.59
C ASN A 148 -5.47 7.12 -17.03
N GLU A 149 -4.99 5.90 -17.13
CA GLU A 149 -5.64 4.72 -16.57
C GLU A 149 -4.74 4.10 -15.50
N GLN A 150 -5.30 3.90 -14.32
CA GLN A 150 -4.59 3.28 -13.20
C GLN A 150 -5.50 2.25 -12.52
N ARG A 151 -4.88 1.28 -11.88
CA ARG A 151 -5.58 0.24 -11.13
C ARG A 151 -5.00 0.09 -9.73
N VAL A 152 -5.86 -0.21 -8.77
CA VAL A 152 -5.50 -0.36 -7.36
C VAL A 152 -6.00 -1.70 -6.81
N ASP A 153 -5.21 -2.27 -5.93
CA ASP A 153 -5.60 -3.42 -5.12
C ASP A 153 -4.88 -3.42 -3.77
N SER A 154 -5.39 -4.23 -2.83
CA SER A 154 -4.81 -4.41 -1.51
C SER A 154 -4.20 -5.79 -1.32
N THR A 155 -3.08 -5.84 -0.60
CA THR A 155 -2.43 -7.09 -0.27
C THR A 155 -2.10 -7.19 1.21
N HIS A 156 -2.27 -8.40 1.77
CA HIS A 156 -1.94 -8.68 3.15
C HIS A 156 -0.45 -8.90 3.34
N ILE A 157 0.09 -8.33 4.43
CA ILE A 157 1.49 -8.40 4.84
C ILE A 157 1.56 -8.95 6.26
N VAL A 158 2.31 -10.01 6.45
CA VAL A 158 2.63 -10.55 7.77
C VAL A 158 3.91 -9.87 8.27
N SER A 159 3.85 -9.18 9.43
CA SER A 159 5.05 -8.68 10.11
C SER A 159 5.76 -9.79 10.91
N ASN A 160 6.92 -9.49 11.47
CA ASN A 160 7.69 -10.49 12.24
C ASN A 160 7.09 -10.76 13.62
N ILE A 161 5.83 -11.18 13.66
CA ILE A 161 5.12 -11.60 14.87
C ILE A 161 4.57 -13.01 14.70
N CYS A 162 4.46 -13.72 15.82
CA CYS A 162 3.78 -15.01 15.85
C CYS A 162 2.29 -14.79 16.11
N THR A 163 1.44 -15.58 15.45
CA THR A 163 0.02 -15.68 15.81
C THR A 163 -0.10 -16.20 17.24
N ARG A 164 -0.81 -15.46 18.09
CA ARG A 164 -0.90 -15.74 19.51
C ARG A 164 -2.32 -15.99 19.94
N GLY A 165 -2.51 -17.01 20.73
CA GLY A 165 -3.74 -17.18 21.48
C GLY A 165 -3.90 -16.07 22.53
N ARG A 166 -5.14 -15.81 22.94
CA ARG A 166 -5.49 -14.77 23.92
C ARG A 166 -4.69 -14.90 25.23
N LEU A 167 -4.48 -16.13 25.70
CA LEU A 167 -3.70 -16.41 26.92
C LEU A 167 -2.23 -15.99 26.77
N ASP A 168 -1.61 -16.31 25.63
CA ASP A 168 -0.23 -15.92 25.36
C ASP A 168 -0.07 -14.40 25.17
N LEU A 169 -1.08 -13.75 24.59
CA LEU A 169 -1.11 -12.28 24.48
C LEU A 169 -1.08 -11.62 25.85
N PHE A 170 -1.93 -12.07 26.80
CA PHE A 170 -1.93 -11.55 28.18
C PHE A 170 -0.58 -11.80 28.86
N ALA A 171 -0.06 -13.02 28.79
CA ALA A 171 1.20 -13.39 29.41
C ALA A 171 2.39 -12.57 28.87
N LYS A 172 2.48 -12.42 27.54
CA LYS A 172 3.58 -11.66 26.91
C LYS A 172 3.46 -10.15 27.16
N THR A 173 2.26 -9.57 27.17
CA THR A 173 2.08 -8.15 27.47
C THR A 173 2.40 -7.85 28.93
N LEU A 174 1.93 -8.70 29.84
CA LEU A 174 2.25 -8.59 31.27
C LEU A 174 3.77 -8.68 31.50
N ASN A 175 4.43 -9.65 30.89
CA ASN A 175 5.87 -9.79 30.94
C ASN A 175 6.65 -8.62 30.34
N HIS A 176 6.17 -8.09 29.21
CA HIS A 176 6.79 -6.95 28.57
C HIS A 176 6.78 -5.74 29.50
N PHE A 177 5.68 -5.53 30.23
CA PHE A 177 5.58 -4.48 31.22
C PHE A 177 6.50 -4.75 32.43
N ILE A 178 6.45 -5.95 33.05
CA ILE A 178 7.27 -6.26 34.21
C ILE A 178 8.76 -6.11 33.92
N LYS A 179 9.21 -6.55 32.73
CA LYS A 179 10.62 -6.42 32.29
C LYS A 179 11.07 -4.99 32.03
N SER A 180 10.16 -4.05 31.86
CA SER A 180 10.47 -2.63 31.68
C SER A 180 10.65 -1.87 32.98
N LEU A 181 10.34 -2.48 34.13
CA LEU A 181 10.42 -1.84 35.43
C LEU A 181 11.85 -1.94 36.00
N ASP A 182 12.29 -0.84 36.59
CA ASP A 182 13.50 -0.80 37.41
C ASP A 182 13.33 -1.55 38.73
N LYS A 183 14.39 -1.70 39.50
CA LYS A 183 14.43 -2.49 40.76
C LYS A 183 13.42 -2.00 41.78
N GLU A 184 13.29 -0.69 41.97
CA GLU A 184 12.37 -0.09 42.97
C GLU A 184 10.90 -0.34 42.59
N PRO A 185 10.38 0.08 41.42
CA PRO A 185 9.02 -0.26 41.02
C PRO A 185 8.74 -1.77 41.01
N PHE A 186 9.71 -2.58 40.58
CA PHE A 186 9.57 -4.05 40.62
C PHE A 186 9.39 -4.57 42.04
N SER A 187 10.05 -3.98 43.07
CA SER A 187 9.88 -4.38 44.46
C SER A 187 8.46 -4.23 44.97
N ARG A 188 7.71 -3.25 44.47
CA ARG A 188 6.30 -2.94 44.83
C ARG A 188 5.29 -3.96 44.33
N ILE A 189 5.67 -4.83 43.41
CA ILE A 189 4.80 -5.85 42.82
C ILE A 189 4.53 -6.96 43.87
N ALA A 190 3.29 -7.43 43.92
CA ALA A 190 2.90 -8.53 44.78
C ALA A 190 3.64 -9.84 44.47
N ASP A 191 4.04 -10.61 45.49
CA ASP A 191 4.88 -11.81 45.36
C ASP A 191 4.29 -12.91 44.48
N ASN A 192 2.98 -13.04 44.42
CA ASN A 192 2.32 -14.00 43.55
C ASN A 192 2.51 -13.65 42.06
N ILE A 193 2.62 -12.35 41.70
CA ILE A 193 2.90 -11.90 40.34
C ILE A 193 4.38 -12.07 40.03
N LYS A 194 5.29 -11.77 41.01
CA LYS A 194 6.72 -12.00 40.88
C LYS A 194 7.01 -13.48 40.63
N ARG A 195 6.43 -14.36 41.46
CA ARG A 195 6.58 -15.84 41.30
C ARG A 195 6.05 -16.33 39.95
N TRP A 196 4.90 -15.79 39.49
CA TRP A 196 4.39 -16.10 38.14
C TRP A 196 5.36 -15.65 37.06
N HIS A 197 5.92 -14.44 37.16
CA HIS A 197 6.90 -13.91 36.21
C HIS A 197 8.18 -14.77 36.14
N GLN A 198 8.67 -15.26 37.27
CA GLN A 198 9.87 -16.12 37.37
C GLN A 198 9.64 -17.53 36.82
N ARG A 199 8.44 -18.09 36.99
CA ARG A 199 8.08 -19.47 36.63
C ARG A 199 7.35 -19.57 35.28
N GLN A 200 7.58 -18.65 34.37
CA GLN A 200 6.83 -18.67 33.12
C GLN A 200 6.91 -20.01 32.40
N PRO A 201 5.78 -20.64 32.08
CA PRO A 201 5.79 -21.83 31.25
C PRO A 201 6.27 -21.49 29.85
N GLU A 202 7.09 -22.33 29.25
CA GLU A 202 7.58 -22.16 27.86
C GLU A 202 6.49 -22.31 26.80
N GLY A 203 5.25 -22.60 27.21
CA GLY A 203 4.09 -22.72 26.32
C GLY A 203 2.82 -23.09 27.07
N TRP A 204 1.72 -23.13 26.34
CA TRP A 204 0.38 -23.45 26.84
C TRP A 204 -0.14 -24.74 26.20
N PHE A 205 0.75 -25.69 25.87
CA PHE A 205 0.40 -26.97 25.29
C PHE A 205 -0.28 -27.88 26.32
N GLY A 206 -1.26 -28.68 25.88
CA GLY A 206 -1.94 -29.65 26.74
C GLY A 206 -2.95 -29.08 27.73
N ILE A 207 -3.19 -27.78 27.75
CA ILE A 207 -4.12 -27.13 28.68
C ILE A 207 -5.56 -27.22 28.13
N GLY A 208 -6.45 -27.81 28.93
CA GLY A 208 -7.88 -27.91 28.61
C GLY A 208 -8.60 -26.55 28.59
N PRO A 209 -9.80 -26.45 27.98
CA PRO A 209 -10.54 -25.19 27.87
C PRO A 209 -10.85 -24.51 29.21
N THR A 210 -11.24 -25.29 30.21
CA THR A 210 -11.59 -24.79 31.57
C THR A 210 -10.36 -24.21 32.27
N GLU A 211 -9.24 -24.93 32.24
CA GLU A 211 -7.99 -24.46 32.84
C GLU A 211 -7.45 -23.22 32.11
N ARG A 212 -7.57 -23.18 30.79
CA ARG A 212 -7.20 -22.01 29.96
C ARG A 212 -8.00 -20.78 30.37
N THR A 213 -9.30 -20.92 30.59
CA THR A 213 -10.17 -19.82 31.03
C THR A 213 -9.79 -19.35 32.43
N ALA A 214 -9.55 -20.24 33.36
CA ALA A 214 -9.12 -19.89 34.73
C ALA A 214 -7.79 -19.15 34.73
N LYS A 215 -6.79 -19.61 33.96
CA LYS A 215 -5.51 -18.93 33.81
C LYS A 215 -5.65 -17.56 33.17
N LEU A 216 -6.51 -17.41 32.19
CA LEU A 216 -6.77 -16.14 31.53
C LEU A 216 -7.42 -15.12 32.50
N GLU A 217 -8.38 -15.56 33.30
CA GLU A 217 -8.98 -14.73 34.36
C GLU A 217 -7.96 -14.31 35.44
N GLN A 218 -7.05 -15.22 35.78
CA GLN A 218 -5.96 -14.92 36.73
C GLN A 218 -5.03 -13.85 36.14
N LEU A 219 -4.62 -13.96 34.88
CA LEU A 219 -3.77 -12.96 34.21
C LEU A 219 -4.49 -11.62 34.08
N ALA A 220 -5.79 -11.60 33.78
CA ALA A 220 -6.59 -10.37 33.74
C ALA A 220 -6.61 -9.66 35.11
N LYS A 221 -6.71 -10.42 36.22
CA LYS A 221 -6.59 -9.88 37.58
C LYS A 221 -5.20 -9.30 37.86
N TYR A 222 -4.14 -9.97 37.39
CA TYR A 222 -2.76 -9.47 37.54
C TYR A 222 -2.55 -8.17 36.76
N VAL A 223 -3.02 -8.11 35.51
CA VAL A 223 -2.99 -6.91 34.67
C VAL A 223 -3.69 -5.74 35.39
N ASN A 224 -4.90 -5.95 35.88
CA ASN A 224 -5.65 -4.90 36.58
C ASN A 224 -4.94 -4.44 37.87
N LYS A 225 -4.37 -5.37 38.65
CA LYS A 225 -3.60 -5.02 39.85
C LYS A 225 -2.41 -4.12 39.54
N LEU A 226 -1.68 -4.40 38.48
CA LEU A 226 -0.54 -3.58 38.07
C LEU A 226 -0.97 -2.22 37.50
N ILE A 227 -2.07 -2.16 36.76
CA ILE A 227 -2.63 -0.88 36.29
C ILE A 227 -3.00 0.00 37.48
N VAL A 228 -3.69 -0.54 38.48
CA VAL A 228 -4.09 0.21 39.68
C VAL A 228 -2.87 0.60 40.54
N LEU A 229 -1.89 -0.29 40.68
CA LEU A 229 -0.69 -0.05 41.48
C LEU A 229 0.14 1.15 40.95
N PHE A 230 0.26 1.29 39.65
CA PHE A 230 1.14 2.28 39.01
C PHE A 230 0.36 3.47 38.40
N LYS A 231 -0.95 3.59 38.54
CA LYS A 231 -1.79 4.62 37.91
C LYS A 231 -1.36 6.08 38.21
N ASP A 232 -0.80 6.31 39.39
CA ASP A 232 -0.38 7.64 39.87
C ASP A 232 1.11 7.91 39.62
N ASP A 233 1.87 6.94 39.07
CA ASP A 233 3.29 7.06 38.77
C ASP A 233 3.50 7.56 37.34
N ARG A 234 3.77 8.87 37.17
CA ARG A 234 3.91 9.51 35.87
C ARG A 234 5.04 8.95 35.01
N GLN A 235 6.14 8.50 35.61
CA GLN A 235 7.26 7.94 34.85
C GLN A 235 6.89 6.59 34.22
N ILE A 236 6.14 5.77 34.96
CA ILE A 236 5.68 4.46 34.48
C ILE A 236 4.51 4.61 33.52
N THR A 237 3.52 5.48 33.85
CA THR A 237 2.31 5.63 33.03
C THR A 237 2.56 6.26 31.68
N SER A 238 3.60 7.08 31.51
CA SER A 238 4.03 7.63 30.22
C SER A 238 4.73 6.59 29.33
N GLY A 239 5.20 5.49 29.90
CA GLY A 239 5.90 4.43 29.20
C GLY A 239 4.99 3.57 28.32
N GLU A 240 5.45 3.25 27.09
CA GLU A 240 4.72 2.39 26.15
C GLU A 240 4.29 1.04 26.77
N PRO A 241 5.12 0.32 27.54
CA PRO A 241 4.72 -0.96 28.13
C PRO A 241 3.48 -0.86 29.04
N TYR A 242 3.35 0.23 29.83
CA TYR A 242 2.16 0.48 30.63
C TYR A 242 0.94 0.81 29.78
N GLN A 243 1.10 1.64 28.76
CA GLN A 243 0.03 1.97 27.83
C GLN A 243 -0.51 0.73 27.11
N LEU A 244 0.37 -0.19 26.73
CA LEU A 244 -0.03 -1.47 26.14
C LEU A 244 -0.77 -2.38 27.14
N LEU A 245 -0.40 -2.35 28.41
CA LEU A 245 -1.10 -3.08 29.47
C LEU A 245 -2.53 -2.55 29.66
N VAL A 246 -2.68 -1.23 29.71
CA VAL A 246 -3.99 -0.55 29.79
C VAL A 246 -4.82 -0.85 28.53
N ARG A 247 -4.23 -0.75 27.35
CA ARG A 247 -4.89 -1.06 26.08
C ARG A 247 -5.41 -2.50 26.07
N LEU A 248 -4.56 -3.47 26.40
CA LEU A 248 -4.94 -4.88 26.48
C LEU A 248 -6.16 -5.05 27.41
N PHE A 249 -6.12 -4.44 28.61
CA PHE A 249 -7.20 -4.55 29.58
C PHE A 249 -8.51 -3.97 29.04
N LYS A 250 -8.47 -2.75 28.51
CA LYS A 250 -9.66 -2.08 27.91
C LYS A 250 -10.27 -2.89 26.75
N GLU A 251 -9.43 -3.46 25.92
CA GLU A 251 -9.88 -4.23 24.75
C GLU A 251 -10.44 -5.60 25.11
N GLN A 252 -9.92 -6.26 26.14
CA GLN A 252 -10.18 -7.67 26.44
C GLN A 252 -11.03 -7.90 27.68
N CYS A 253 -11.18 -6.89 28.55
CA CYS A 253 -11.87 -7.02 29.83
C CYS A 253 -12.96 -5.97 29.99
N GLU A 254 -13.93 -6.31 30.86
CA GLU A 254 -14.96 -5.41 31.37
C GLU A 254 -14.92 -5.45 32.91
N VAL A 255 -15.08 -4.29 33.55
CA VAL A 255 -15.23 -4.17 35.00
C VAL A 255 -16.72 -4.03 35.29
N ILE A 256 -17.29 -5.01 35.97
CA ILE A 256 -18.70 -5.02 36.35
C ILE A 256 -18.78 -4.67 37.82
N ASP A 257 -19.52 -3.61 38.17
CA ASP A 257 -19.89 -3.27 39.55
C ASP A 257 -20.98 -4.25 40.01
N LYS A 258 -20.69 -4.98 41.08
CA LYS A 258 -21.67 -5.85 41.70
C LYS A 258 -22.54 -5.05 42.68
N GLY A 259 -23.45 -4.25 42.28
CA GLY A 259 -24.31 -3.47 43.15
C GLY A 259 -24.33 -3.95 44.63
N SER A 260 -24.46 -3.06 45.58
CA SER A 260 -24.47 -3.34 47.05
C SER A 260 -23.11 -3.75 47.68
N GLY A 261 -22.05 -2.98 47.47
CA GLY A 261 -20.86 -3.05 48.37
C GLY A 261 -19.89 -4.24 48.19
N THR A 262 -20.14 -5.17 47.28
CA THR A 262 -19.35 -6.42 47.14
C THR A 262 -18.21 -6.37 46.12
N GLY A 263 -17.74 -5.17 45.74
CA GLY A 263 -16.49 -5.04 44.92
C GLY A 263 -16.66 -5.21 43.40
N LYS A 264 -15.65 -4.75 42.68
CA LYS A 264 -15.59 -4.82 41.20
C LYS A 264 -15.16 -6.20 40.71
N LYS A 265 -15.93 -6.83 39.82
CA LYS A 265 -15.59 -8.10 39.18
C LYS A 265 -15.05 -7.84 37.78
N ILE A 266 -13.89 -8.44 37.45
CA ILE A 266 -13.34 -8.43 36.09
C ILE A 266 -13.98 -9.56 35.30
N LYS A 267 -14.57 -9.23 34.13
CA LYS A 267 -15.13 -10.18 33.19
C LYS A 267 -14.37 -10.07 31.85
N LEU A 268 -14.08 -11.21 31.26
CA LEU A 268 -13.49 -11.28 29.93
C LEU A 268 -14.55 -11.02 28.85
N LYS A 269 -14.28 -10.14 27.91
CA LYS A 269 -15.16 -9.91 26.75
C LYS A 269 -15.22 -11.17 25.88
N ARG A 270 -16.39 -11.50 25.36
CA ARG A 270 -16.58 -12.70 24.52
C ARG A 270 -15.90 -12.59 23.16
N LYS A 271 -15.96 -11.42 22.53
CA LYS A 271 -15.33 -11.14 21.23
C LYS A 271 -14.47 -9.89 21.34
N SER A 272 -13.29 -9.92 20.73
CA SER A 272 -12.47 -8.75 20.49
C SER A 272 -12.76 -8.20 19.08
N GLN A 273 -12.65 -6.88 18.93
CA GLN A 273 -12.76 -6.22 17.62
C GLN A 273 -11.45 -6.42 16.83
N GLY A 274 -11.49 -6.33 15.48
CA GLY A 274 -10.33 -6.57 14.62
C GLY A 274 -9.12 -5.66 14.88
N GLN A 275 -9.34 -4.44 15.40
CA GLN A 275 -8.27 -3.48 15.74
C GLN A 275 -7.59 -3.73 17.09
N THR A 276 -7.91 -4.84 17.78
CA THR A 276 -7.31 -5.15 19.09
C THR A 276 -5.83 -5.50 19.00
N LEU A 277 -5.12 -5.31 20.11
CA LEU A 277 -3.70 -5.66 20.26
C LEU A 277 -3.45 -7.12 19.89
N GLN A 278 -2.52 -7.36 18.97
CA GLN A 278 -2.12 -8.71 18.53
C GLN A 278 -0.78 -9.14 19.14
N SER A 279 0.10 -8.19 19.42
CA SER A 279 1.40 -8.44 20.03
C SER A 279 1.90 -7.19 20.75
N PRO A 280 2.49 -7.31 21.97
CA PRO A 280 3.10 -6.16 22.64
C PRO A 280 4.38 -5.68 21.92
N TYR A 281 4.93 -6.48 21.02
CA TYR A 281 6.13 -6.14 20.25
C TYR A 281 5.82 -5.47 18.90
N ASP A 282 4.56 -5.51 18.48
CA ASP A 282 4.04 -4.88 17.27
C ASP A 282 2.61 -4.39 17.53
N PRO A 283 2.45 -3.30 18.29
CA PRO A 283 1.14 -2.82 18.71
C PRO A 283 0.30 -2.25 17.57
N ASP A 284 0.91 -1.97 16.42
CA ASP A 284 0.26 -1.40 15.24
C ASP A 284 -0.36 -2.48 14.35
N ALA A 285 0.12 -3.72 14.46
CA ALA A 285 -0.45 -4.85 13.75
C ALA A 285 -1.87 -5.13 14.26
N SER A 286 -2.79 -5.43 13.35
CA SER A 286 -4.18 -5.75 13.68
C SER A 286 -4.66 -7.01 12.96
N TYR A 287 -5.85 -7.50 13.30
CA TYR A 287 -6.40 -8.72 12.71
C TYR A 287 -7.51 -8.37 11.71
N GLY A 288 -7.21 -8.52 10.43
CA GLY A 288 -8.17 -8.37 9.34
C GLY A 288 -8.75 -9.71 8.88
N HIS A 289 -9.61 -9.69 7.86
CA HIS A 289 -10.21 -10.90 7.31
C HIS A 289 -9.18 -11.87 6.69
N LYS A 290 -8.03 -11.35 6.22
CA LYS A 290 -6.91 -12.14 5.68
C LYS A 290 -5.89 -12.56 6.75
N GLY A 291 -6.12 -12.23 8.02
CA GLY A 291 -5.25 -12.59 9.13
C GLY A 291 -4.61 -11.41 9.85
N GLN A 292 -3.59 -11.72 10.65
CA GLN A 292 -2.86 -10.79 11.50
C GLN A 292 -1.73 -10.09 10.75
N GLY A 293 -1.62 -8.78 10.89
CA GLY A 293 -0.52 -7.99 10.32
C GLY A 293 -0.97 -6.65 9.78
N TYR A 294 -0.59 -6.38 8.53
CA TYR A 294 -0.83 -5.13 7.82
C TYR A 294 -1.49 -5.39 6.47
N SER A 295 -2.08 -4.35 5.90
CA SER A 295 -2.52 -4.29 4.50
C SER A 295 -1.74 -3.21 3.78
N ALA A 296 -1.32 -3.49 2.55
CA ALA A 296 -0.75 -2.49 1.65
C ALA A 296 -1.66 -2.31 0.44
N HIS A 297 -2.02 -1.06 0.13
CA HIS A 297 -2.65 -0.67 -1.12
C HIS A 297 -1.57 -0.31 -2.11
N ILE A 298 -1.67 -0.80 -3.32
CA ILE A 298 -0.73 -0.54 -4.41
C ILE A 298 -1.52 -0.07 -5.61
N THR A 299 -1.18 1.11 -6.11
CA THR A 299 -1.72 1.67 -7.34
C THR A 299 -0.64 1.66 -8.41
N GLU A 300 -0.98 1.28 -9.63
CA GLU A 300 -0.05 1.29 -10.76
C GLU A 300 -0.73 1.77 -12.03
N THR A 301 0.07 2.25 -12.99
CA THR A 301 -0.41 2.53 -14.34
C THR A 301 -0.99 1.26 -14.98
N CYS A 302 -1.85 1.39 -15.96
CA CYS A 302 -2.33 0.27 -16.75
C CYS A 302 -2.63 0.68 -18.19
N ASN A 303 -2.88 -0.31 -19.05
CA ASN A 303 -3.16 -0.12 -20.48
C ASN A 303 -2.01 0.48 -21.31
N ASN A 304 -0.77 0.37 -20.83
CA ASN A 304 0.42 0.76 -21.61
C ASN A 304 0.87 -0.39 -22.49
N LYS A 305 0.19 -0.59 -23.64
CA LYS A 305 0.44 -1.74 -24.55
C LYS A 305 1.92 -1.89 -24.92
N GLY A 306 2.45 -3.09 -24.72
CA GLY A 306 3.83 -3.43 -25.06
C GLY A 306 4.90 -2.85 -24.12
N LYS A 307 4.50 -2.11 -23.05
CA LYS A 307 5.40 -1.52 -22.06
C LYS A 307 5.14 -2.12 -20.68
N CYS A 308 6.06 -1.89 -19.75
CA CYS A 308 5.85 -2.25 -18.35
C CYS A 308 4.98 -1.21 -17.65
N GLU A 309 4.25 -1.63 -16.63
CA GLU A 309 3.51 -0.72 -15.76
C GLU A 309 4.39 -0.30 -14.57
N ILE A 310 4.17 0.92 -14.06
CA ILE A 310 4.90 1.51 -12.93
C ILE A 310 3.94 1.75 -11.77
N ILE A 311 4.37 1.39 -10.57
CA ILE A 311 3.62 1.68 -9.33
C ILE A 311 3.67 3.19 -9.09
N THR A 312 2.49 3.81 -8.94
CA THR A 312 2.28 5.24 -8.82
C THR A 312 1.93 5.69 -7.39
N ASP A 313 1.36 4.80 -6.58
CA ASP A 313 1.10 5.03 -5.16
C ASP A 313 1.18 3.74 -4.34
N TYR A 314 1.51 3.88 -3.06
CA TYR A 314 1.43 2.82 -2.06
C TYR A 314 0.97 3.39 -0.71
N GLU A 315 0.24 2.60 0.06
CA GLU A 315 -0.12 2.93 1.45
C GLU A 315 -0.07 1.67 2.30
N VAL A 316 0.33 1.81 3.57
CA VAL A 316 0.40 0.68 4.51
C VAL A 316 -0.35 1.03 5.79
N HIS A 317 -1.20 0.13 6.26
CA HIS A 317 -1.92 0.27 7.51
C HIS A 317 -2.19 -1.09 8.17
N GLY A 318 -2.65 -1.08 9.43
CA GLY A 318 -3.05 -2.32 10.12
C GLY A 318 -4.17 -3.06 9.38
N ALA A 319 -4.09 -4.39 9.34
CA ALA A 319 -4.95 -5.27 8.53
C ALA A 319 -6.47 -5.15 8.82
N ALA A 320 -6.86 -4.62 9.98
CA ALA A 320 -8.26 -4.47 10.35
C ALA A 320 -8.95 -3.22 9.78
N ARG A 321 -8.21 -2.31 9.13
CA ARG A 321 -8.81 -1.13 8.49
C ARG A 321 -9.50 -1.54 7.21
N SER A 322 -10.67 -0.93 6.95
CA SER A 322 -11.45 -1.19 5.74
C SER A 322 -10.87 -0.48 4.53
N ASP A 323 -10.90 -1.13 3.38
CA ASP A 323 -10.45 -0.58 2.11
C ASP A 323 -11.42 0.52 1.58
N LYS A 324 -12.68 0.54 2.07
CA LYS A 324 -13.75 1.43 1.58
C LYS A 324 -13.46 2.92 1.64
N ALA A 325 -12.69 3.37 2.64
CA ALA A 325 -12.34 4.78 2.79
C ALA A 325 -11.01 5.13 2.11
N LYS A 326 -10.32 4.16 1.51
CA LYS A 326 -8.97 4.34 1.00
C LYS A 326 -8.90 4.85 -0.43
N ALA A 327 -9.93 4.63 -1.21
CA ALA A 327 -9.97 5.09 -2.61
C ALA A 327 -9.82 6.61 -2.73
N THR A 328 -10.47 7.38 -1.86
CA THR A 328 -10.35 8.85 -1.83
C THR A 328 -8.94 9.28 -1.44
N ASP A 329 -8.39 8.71 -0.33
CA ASP A 329 -7.03 9.02 0.11
C ASP A 329 -5.98 8.75 -0.99
N ILE A 330 -6.16 7.68 -1.78
CA ILE A 330 -5.28 7.31 -2.89
C ILE A 330 -5.38 8.36 -4.00
N VAL A 331 -6.60 8.76 -4.38
CA VAL A 331 -6.82 9.78 -5.41
C VAL A 331 -6.22 11.11 -5.00
N ASP A 332 -6.36 11.53 -3.74
CA ASP A 332 -5.77 12.76 -3.21
C ASP A 332 -4.24 12.76 -3.33
N ARG A 333 -3.60 11.64 -3.03
CA ARG A 333 -2.14 11.50 -3.19
C ARG A 333 -1.71 11.48 -4.65
N LEU A 334 -2.46 10.82 -5.53
CA LEU A 334 -2.17 10.83 -6.97
C LEU A 334 -2.33 12.24 -7.56
N GLU A 335 -3.34 12.98 -7.13
CA GLU A 335 -3.55 14.36 -7.55
C GLU A 335 -2.43 15.28 -7.06
N SER A 336 -2.05 15.20 -5.79
CA SER A 336 -0.94 15.98 -5.21
C SER A 336 0.42 15.64 -5.84
N SER A 337 0.55 14.44 -6.39
CA SER A 337 1.74 13.98 -7.10
C SER A 337 1.69 14.19 -8.62
N ASP A 338 0.78 14.99 -9.17
CA ASP A 338 0.58 15.19 -10.62
C ASP A 338 0.45 13.88 -11.43
N LEU A 339 -0.10 12.83 -10.80
CA LEU A 339 -0.33 11.52 -11.40
C LEU A 339 -1.82 11.14 -11.42
N LYS A 340 -2.71 12.14 -11.33
CA LYS A 340 -4.17 11.96 -11.32
C LYS A 340 -4.62 11.18 -12.55
N PRO A 341 -5.32 10.03 -12.41
CA PRO A 341 -5.86 9.30 -13.54
C PRO A 341 -7.16 9.94 -14.07
N LYS A 342 -7.52 9.61 -15.30
CA LYS A 342 -8.87 9.81 -15.83
C LYS A 342 -9.78 8.64 -15.47
N THR A 343 -9.25 7.43 -15.38
CA THR A 343 -9.98 6.22 -15.01
C THR A 343 -9.22 5.46 -13.93
N LEU A 344 -9.91 5.11 -12.85
CA LEU A 344 -9.37 4.28 -11.76
C LEU A 344 -10.14 2.96 -11.66
N TYR A 345 -9.42 1.85 -11.79
CA TYR A 345 -9.98 0.50 -11.62
C TYR A 345 -9.68 -0.02 -10.21
N ALA A 346 -10.72 -0.51 -9.51
CA ALA A 346 -10.58 -1.08 -8.16
C ALA A 346 -11.44 -2.33 -7.98
N ASP A 347 -11.17 -3.12 -6.93
CA ASP A 347 -12.05 -4.22 -6.59
C ASP A 347 -13.30 -3.76 -5.80
N GLY A 348 -14.28 -4.65 -5.61
CA GLY A 348 -15.53 -4.36 -4.90
C GLY A 348 -15.36 -4.02 -3.41
N GLY A 349 -14.15 -4.12 -2.86
CA GLY A 349 -13.82 -3.71 -1.49
C GLY A 349 -13.64 -2.20 -1.33
N TYR A 350 -13.36 -1.47 -2.42
CA TYR A 350 -13.07 -0.02 -2.40
C TYR A 350 -14.30 0.88 -2.47
N PRO A 351 -15.31 0.61 -3.33
CA PRO A 351 -16.42 1.55 -3.46
C PRO A 351 -17.26 1.59 -2.19
N SER A 352 -17.44 2.78 -1.67
CA SER A 352 -18.53 3.16 -0.80
C SER A 352 -19.31 4.29 -1.50
N ALA A 353 -20.59 4.44 -1.21
CA ALA A 353 -21.36 5.48 -1.88
C ALA A 353 -20.77 6.89 -1.71
N PRO A 354 -20.24 7.29 -0.53
CA PRO A 354 -19.52 8.56 -0.38
C PRO A 354 -18.22 8.63 -1.19
N SER A 355 -17.34 7.63 -1.07
CA SER A 355 -16.03 7.68 -1.74
C SER A 355 -16.14 7.63 -3.26
N ALA A 356 -17.13 6.91 -3.80
CA ALA A 356 -17.37 6.88 -5.24
C ALA A 356 -17.80 8.26 -5.76
N LEU A 357 -18.68 8.97 -5.02
CA LEU A 357 -19.12 10.30 -5.40
C LEU A 357 -17.96 11.30 -5.38
N GLU A 358 -17.15 11.32 -4.31
CA GLU A 358 -15.98 12.19 -4.19
C GLU A 358 -14.96 11.98 -5.34
N ILE A 359 -14.79 10.74 -5.79
CA ILE A 359 -13.89 10.41 -6.91
C ILE A 359 -14.46 10.92 -8.23
N VAL A 360 -15.76 10.73 -8.46
CA VAL A 360 -16.42 11.20 -9.68
C VAL A 360 -16.48 12.73 -9.73
N GLU A 361 -16.70 13.41 -8.60
CA GLU A 361 -16.66 14.88 -8.49
C GLU A 361 -15.26 15.47 -8.80
N LYS A 362 -14.22 14.64 -8.77
CA LYS A 362 -12.87 14.98 -9.23
C LYS A 362 -12.61 14.66 -10.71
N ASP A 363 -13.65 14.47 -11.51
CA ASP A 363 -13.55 14.11 -12.94
C ASP A 363 -12.78 12.80 -13.20
N ILE A 364 -12.89 11.84 -12.29
CA ILE A 364 -12.29 10.51 -12.44
C ILE A 364 -13.41 9.48 -12.64
N GLU A 365 -13.34 8.75 -13.74
CA GLU A 365 -14.19 7.59 -13.96
C GLU A 365 -13.77 6.46 -13.01
N PHE A 366 -14.66 6.04 -12.11
CA PHE A 366 -14.37 5.02 -11.11
C PHE A 366 -15.02 3.69 -11.50
N ILE A 367 -14.20 2.74 -11.98
CA ILE A 367 -14.65 1.42 -12.44
C ILE A 367 -14.36 0.39 -11.35
N ALA A 368 -15.37 0.08 -10.56
CA ALA A 368 -15.31 -0.90 -9.49
C ALA A 368 -16.68 -1.57 -9.28
N PRO A 369 -16.73 -2.88 -8.97
CA PRO A 369 -18.00 -3.55 -8.69
C PRO A 369 -18.65 -2.96 -7.45
N VAL A 370 -19.95 -2.68 -7.54
CA VAL A 370 -20.75 -2.23 -6.42
C VAL A 370 -21.78 -3.29 -6.04
N ASP A 371 -22.05 -3.40 -4.74
CA ASP A 371 -23.03 -4.33 -4.21
C ASP A 371 -24.34 -3.63 -3.86
N ARG A 372 -25.43 -4.25 -4.25
CA ARG A 372 -26.80 -3.84 -3.91
C ARG A 372 -27.32 -4.52 -2.63
N SER A 373 -26.47 -5.00 -1.74
CA SER A 373 -26.71 -5.89 -0.61
C SER A 373 -27.96 -5.63 0.27
N ARG A 374 -28.71 -4.56 0.00
CA ARG A 374 -29.96 -4.23 0.71
C ARG A 374 -31.18 -4.15 -0.23
N LEU A 375 -31.01 -4.43 -1.49
CA LEU A 375 -32.09 -4.57 -2.48
C LEU A 375 -31.95 -5.97 -3.08
N SER A 376 -33.07 -6.71 -3.22
CA SER A 376 -33.04 -7.92 -4.02
C SER A 376 -32.63 -7.59 -5.46
N GLU A 377 -32.06 -8.55 -6.19
CA GLU A 377 -31.62 -8.36 -7.58
C GLU A 377 -32.76 -7.88 -8.48
N ASP A 378 -34.00 -8.20 -8.12
CA ASP A 378 -35.21 -7.84 -8.86
C ASP A 378 -35.69 -6.40 -8.61
N VAL A 379 -35.11 -5.64 -7.68
CA VAL A 379 -35.56 -4.28 -7.38
C VAL A 379 -34.93 -3.27 -8.36
N MET A 380 -35.75 -2.44 -8.96
CA MET A 380 -35.34 -1.35 -9.87
C MET A 380 -34.38 -0.38 -9.19
N GLY A 381 -33.36 0.07 -9.92
CA GLY A 381 -32.49 1.15 -9.49
C GLY A 381 -33.16 2.52 -9.68
N ARG A 382 -32.56 3.54 -9.02
CA ARG A 382 -33.00 4.93 -9.21
C ARG A 382 -32.58 5.49 -10.55
N ASP A 383 -31.62 4.88 -11.22
CA ASP A 383 -31.20 5.15 -12.59
C ASP A 383 -32.33 5.01 -13.61
N GLN A 384 -33.35 4.19 -13.28
CA GLN A 384 -34.54 3.99 -14.15
C GLN A 384 -35.61 5.08 -14.00
N PHE A 385 -35.47 5.99 -13.05
CA PHE A 385 -36.35 7.13 -12.84
C PHE A 385 -35.87 8.32 -13.66
N GLU A 386 -36.78 9.12 -14.18
CA GLU A 386 -36.44 10.34 -14.90
C GLU A 386 -36.22 11.49 -13.94
N PHE A 387 -35.12 12.23 -14.14
CA PHE A 387 -34.73 13.36 -13.31
C PHE A 387 -34.66 14.65 -14.13
N ASP A 388 -34.99 15.75 -13.50
CA ASP A 388 -34.70 17.08 -14.03
C ASP A 388 -33.23 17.49 -13.82
N LYS A 389 -32.91 18.73 -14.29
CA LYS A 389 -31.56 19.29 -14.15
C LYS A 389 -31.12 19.52 -12.70
N ASP A 390 -32.09 19.73 -11.81
CA ASP A 390 -31.86 19.99 -10.38
C ASP A 390 -31.82 18.70 -9.55
N GLY A 391 -32.01 17.54 -10.17
CA GLY A 391 -31.94 16.24 -9.54
C GLY A 391 -33.23 15.78 -8.86
N PHE A 392 -34.35 16.42 -9.12
CA PHE A 392 -35.67 15.95 -8.69
C PHE A 392 -36.24 14.91 -9.67
N ILE A 393 -37.00 13.97 -9.15
CA ILE A 393 -37.70 12.98 -9.99
C ILE A 393 -38.86 13.65 -10.70
N VAL A 394 -38.86 13.58 -12.04
CA VAL A 394 -39.96 14.02 -12.90
C VAL A 394 -41.02 12.94 -12.96
N GLN A 395 -40.60 11.68 -13.19
CA GLN A 395 -41.52 10.54 -13.25
C GLN A 395 -40.82 9.20 -12.96
N CYS A 396 -41.63 8.22 -12.56
CA CYS A 396 -41.16 6.85 -12.35
C CYS A 396 -41.21 6.05 -13.68
N PRO A 397 -40.60 4.84 -13.74
CA PRO A 397 -40.61 3.98 -14.93
C PRO A 397 -42.01 3.55 -15.42
N GLN A 398 -43.07 3.82 -14.66
CA GLN A 398 -44.48 3.62 -15.04
C GLN A 398 -45.20 4.97 -15.31
N ASN A 399 -44.44 6.03 -15.63
CA ASN A 399 -44.91 7.37 -15.96
C ASN A 399 -45.75 8.06 -14.85
N HIS A 400 -45.63 7.63 -13.58
CA HIS A 400 -46.29 8.32 -12.49
C HIS A 400 -45.41 9.46 -11.98
N LYS A 401 -45.96 10.66 -11.85
CA LYS A 401 -45.29 11.84 -11.31
C LYS A 401 -45.34 11.83 -9.78
N PRO A 402 -44.29 12.28 -9.09
CA PRO A 402 -44.36 12.53 -7.64
C PRO A 402 -45.40 13.63 -7.34
N VAL A 403 -46.11 13.51 -6.24
CA VAL A 403 -47.04 14.52 -5.75
C VAL A 403 -46.33 15.62 -4.97
N ASP A 404 -45.16 15.33 -4.43
CA ASP A 404 -44.37 16.27 -3.64
C ASP A 404 -42.89 15.85 -3.56
N HIS A 405 -42.03 16.81 -3.25
CA HIS A 405 -40.62 16.56 -2.90
C HIS A 405 -40.31 17.17 -1.55
N ARG A 406 -39.79 16.37 -0.61
CA ARG A 406 -39.49 16.80 0.76
C ARG A 406 -38.04 16.58 1.13
N MET A 407 -37.44 17.64 1.63
CA MET A 407 -36.13 17.53 2.30
C MET A 407 -36.33 17.00 3.72
N ARG A 408 -35.61 15.93 4.06
CA ARG A 408 -35.55 15.42 5.42
C ARG A 408 -34.16 15.66 6.01
N SER A 409 -34.12 16.39 7.11
CA SER A 409 -32.92 16.51 7.94
C SER A 409 -32.69 15.20 8.68
N SER A 410 -31.48 14.65 8.62
CA SER A 410 -31.08 13.50 9.42
C SER A 410 -30.46 13.98 10.73
N ASN A 411 -31.02 13.55 11.87
CA ASN A 411 -30.46 13.81 13.21
C ASN A 411 -29.08 13.16 13.44
N ASN A 412 -28.65 12.27 12.55
CA ASN A 412 -27.35 11.62 12.57
C ASN A 412 -26.50 12.20 11.44
N LYS A 413 -25.60 13.17 11.70
CA LYS A 413 -24.45 13.66 10.90
C LYS A 413 -24.34 13.31 9.36
N LYS A 414 -25.38 12.78 8.72
CA LYS A 414 -25.39 12.29 7.33
C LYS A 414 -26.09 13.23 6.32
N GLY A 415 -26.22 14.51 6.63
CA GLY A 415 -26.80 15.47 5.71
C GLY A 415 -28.32 15.32 5.50
N SER A 416 -28.91 16.25 4.77
CA SER A 416 -30.30 16.18 4.36
C SER A 416 -30.47 15.24 3.16
N SER A 417 -31.54 14.44 3.14
CA SER A 417 -31.92 13.61 2.00
C SER A 417 -33.20 14.14 1.36
N LEU A 418 -33.20 14.19 0.02
CA LEU A 418 -34.39 14.49 -0.75
C LEU A 418 -35.24 13.23 -0.87
N HIS A 419 -36.57 13.40 -0.69
CA HIS A 419 -37.54 12.33 -0.87
C HIS A 419 -38.59 12.76 -1.88
N ALA A 420 -38.74 11.97 -2.95
CA ALA A 420 -39.91 12.08 -3.82
C ALA A 420 -41.08 11.32 -3.20
N ILE A 421 -42.24 11.96 -3.14
CA ILE A 421 -43.48 11.41 -2.57
C ILE A 421 -44.40 11.06 -3.73
N PHE A 422 -44.84 9.81 -3.76
CA PHE A 422 -45.78 9.31 -4.77
C PHE A 422 -47.13 8.98 -4.15
N ASN A 423 -48.20 9.22 -4.89
CA ASN A 423 -49.54 8.89 -4.45
C ASN A 423 -49.64 7.40 -4.10
N GLY A 424 -50.13 7.12 -2.88
CA GLY A 424 -50.18 5.77 -2.35
C GLY A 424 -51.11 4.84 -3.11
N ASP A 425 -52.29 5.35 -3.55
CA ASP A 425 -53.26 4.53 -4.30
C ASP A 425 -52.73 4.13 -5.67
N THR A 426 -52.12 5.08 -6.37
CA THR A 426 -51.45 4.85 -7.64
C THR A 426 -50.33 3.80 -7.51
N CYS A 427 -49.50 3.91 -6.49
CA CYS A 427 -48.42 2.94 -6.26
C CYS A 427 -48.93 1.56 -5.85
N ARG A 428 -49.98 1.46 -5.03
CA ARG A 428 -50.60 0.18 -4.65
C ARG A 428 -51.17 -0.58 -5.85
N ALA A 429 -51.75 0.14 -6.81
CA ALA A 429 -52.27 -0.42 -8.07
C ALA A 429 -51.18 -0.74 -9.09
N CYS A 430 -49.94 -0.29 -8.87
CA CYS A 430 -48.85 -0.42 -9.82
C CYS A 430 -48.38 -1.88 -9.95
N SER A 431 -48.30 -2.40 -11.18
CA SER A 431 -47.81 -3.75 -11.48
C SER A 431 -46.34 -3.97 -11.09
N LYS A 432 -45.55 -2.89 -11.10
CA LYS A 432 -44.12 -2.92 -10.78
C LYS A 432 -43.80 -2.64 -9.29
N LEU A 433 -44.82 -2.54 -8.41
CA LEU A 433 -44.60 -2.22 -6.99
C LEU A 433 -43.63 -3.16 -6.31
N CYS A 434 -43.67 -4.46 -6.60
CA CYS A 434 -42.79 -5.46 -5.99
C CYS A 434 -41.32 -5.23 -6.35
N GLN A 435 -41.03 -4.65 -7.51
CA GLN A 435 -39.70 -4.30 -7.99
C GLN A 435 -39.32 -2.84 -7.67
N CYS A 436 -40.22 -2.05 -7.11
CA CYS A 436 -40.02 -0.62 -6.91
C CYS A 436 -39.28 -0.32 -5.61
N PRO A 437 -38.29 0.61 -5.60
CA PRO A 437 -37.52 0.95 -4.40
C PRO A 437 -38.27 1.88 -3.44
N VAL A 438 -39.53 2.24 -3.70
CA VAL A 438 -40.37 3.08 -2.81
C VAL A 438 -40.62 2.41 -1.47
N ARG A 439 -40.85 3.23 -0.44
CA ARG A 439 -41.15 2.79 0.94
C ARG A 439 -42.46 3.43 1.43
N ALA A 440 -43.19 2.69 2.25
CA ALA A 440 -44.31 3.25 2.99
C ALA A 440 -43.84 4.28 4.06
N PRO A 441 -44.70 5.24 4.48
CA PRO A 441 -44.31 6.35 5.34
C PRO A 441 -43.66 5.92 6.69
N ASN A 442 -44.22 4.91 7.33
CA ASN A 442 -43.85 4.48 8.67
C ASN A 442 -43.18 3.10 8.71
N ASN A 443 -42.89 2.52 7.54
CA ASN A 443 -42.40 1.16 7.45
C ASN A 443 -41.02 1.10 6.76
N ARG A 444 -40.15 0.24 7.26
CA ARG A 444 -38.87 -0.11 6.59
C ARG A 444 -39.07 -1.14 5.47
N GLN A 445 -40.26 -1.72 5.36
CA GLN A 445 -40.63 -2.70 4.35
C GLN A 445 -40.72 -2.07 2.97
N ARG A 446 -40.50 -2.87 1.93
CA ARG A 446 -40.44 -2.49 0.53
C ARG A 446 -41.18 -3.51 -0.34
N GLY A 447 -41.45 -3.13 -1.55
CA GLY A 447 -42.05 -4.05 -2.53
C GLY A 447 -43.47 -4.45 -2.20
N CYS A 448 -43.84 -5.71 -2.42
CA CYS A 448 -45.19 -6.23 -2.25
C CYS A 448 -45.74 -6.06 -0.83
N ASP A 449 -44.87 -6.12 0.19
CA ASP A 449 -45.25 -6.03 1.62
C ASP A 449 -45.88 -4.68 2.01
N VAL A 450 -45.78 -3.67 1.15
CA VAL A 450 -46.31 -2.33 1.40
C VAL A 450 -47.71 -2.13 0.86
N ARG A 451 -48.31 -3.08 0.12
CA ARG A 451 -49.64 -2.93 -0.49
C ARG A 451 -50.75 -2.64 0.51
N GLU A 452 -50.66 -3.17 1.70
CA GLU A 452 -51.66 -3.00 2.77
C GLU A 452 -51.44 -1.71 3.61
N THR A 453 -50.34 -0.98 3.35
CA THR A 453 -50.02 0.21 4.14
C THR A 453 -50.80 1.42 3.65
N LYS A 454 -51.29 2.25 4.60
CA LYS A 454 -51.98 3.52 4.30
C LYS A 454 -51.00 4.65 4.04
N GLY A 455 -51.39 5.63 3.21
CA GLY A 455 -50.63 6.84 2.92
C GLY A 455 -49.76 6.76 1.68
N ASP A 456 -49.03 7.85 1.42
CA ASP A 456 -48.18 8.01 0.23
C ASP A 456 -46.83 7.33 0.39
N PHE A 457 -46.28 6.87 -0.74
CA PHE A 457 -44.99 6.21 -0.77
C PHE A 457 -43.88 7.23 -0.99
N ARG A 458 -42.67 6.90 -0.47
CA ARG A 458 -41.52 7.77 -0.61
C ARG A 458 -40.33 7.04 -1.22
N LEU A 459 -39.61 7.75 -2.05
CA LEU A 459 -38.33 7.32 -2.61
C LEU A 459 -37.22 8.28 -2.11
N GLU A 460 -36.28 7.76 -1.39
CA GLU A 460 -35.11 8.53 -0.97
C GLU A 460 -34.14 8.72 -2.14
N ILE A 461 -33.74 9.96 -2.36
CA ILE A 461 -32.85 10.37 -3.44
C ILE A 461 -31.65 11.06 -2.80
N THR A 462 -30.46 10.51 -3.01
CA THR A 462 -29.20 11.17 -2.73
C THR A 462 -28.26 10.98 -3.92
N PRO A 463 -27.35 11.92 -4.18
CA PRO A 463 -26.36 11.76 -5.26
C PRO A 463 -25.61 10.44 -5.15
N GLN A 464 -25.25 10.02 -3.92
CA GLN A 464 -24.56 8.76 -3.66
C GLN A 464 -25.38 7.52 -4.06
N LEU A 465 -26.69 7.55 -3.80
CA LEU A 465 -27.57 6.43 -4.14
C LEU A 465 -27.80 6.34 -5.65
N ARG A 466 -27.94 7.49 -6.31
CA ARG A 466 -28.05 7.56 -7.79
C ARG A 466 -26.80 7.01 -8.45
N LEU A 467 -25.63 7.53 -8.07
CA LEU A 467 -24.35 7.07 -8.61
C LEU A 467 -24.16 5.57 -8.42
N ARG A 468 -24.44 5.05 -7.22
CA ARG A 468 -24.32 3.61 -6.95
C ARG A 468 -25.24 2.77 -7.84
N ASP A 469 -26.50 3.20 -8.00
CA ASP A 469 -27.46 2.48 -8.82
C ASP A 469 -27.06 2.53 -10.31
N GLN A 470 -26.49 3.67 -10.77
CA GLN A 470 -25.90 3.81 -12.10
C GLN A 470 -24.69 2.86 -12.27
N MET A 471 -23.73 2.89 -11.35
CA MET A 471 -22.57 1.99 -11.40
C MET A 471 -22.98 0.52 -11.40
N TYR A 472 -24.08 0.18 -10.71
CA TYR A 472 -24.61 -1.17 -10.73
C TYR A 472 -25.24 -1.53 -12.09
N ALA A 473 -25.94 -0.61 -12.74
CA ALA A 473 -26.47 -0.82 -14.07
C ALA A 473 -25.34 -0.98 -15.10
N ASP A 474 -24.35 -0.09 -15.04
CA ASP A 474 -23.19 -0.11 -15.94
C ASP A 474 -22.43 -1.44 -15.85
N GLN A 475 -22.21 -1.99 -14.64
CA GLN A 475 -21.48 -3.25 -14.46
C GLN A 475 -22.18 -4.48 -15.06
N GLN A 476 -23.47 -4.39 -15.41
CA GLN A 476 -24.18 -5.48 -16.11
C GLN A 476 -23.86 -5.49 -17.62
N THR A 477 -23.37 -4.39 -18.17
CA THR A 477 -23.05 -4.27 -19.60
C THR A 477 -21.79 -5.06 -19.96
N ASP A 478 -21.75 -5.56 -21.19
CA ASP A 478 -20.58 -6.30 -21.67
C ASP A 478 -19.37 -5.38 -21.90
N GLU A 479 -19.61 -4.12 -22.25
CA GLU A 479 -18.57 -3.11 -22.39
C GLU A 479 -17.81 -2.90 -21.06
N TRP A 480 -18.56 -2.68 -19.97
CA TRP A 480 -17.97 -2.51 -18.65
C TRP A 480 -17.19 -3.76 -18.23
N LYS A 481 -17.73 -4.96 -18.47
CA LYS A 481 -17.05 -6.23 -18.14
C LYS A 481 -15.72 -6.38 -18.91
N GLN A 482 -15.67 -5.98 -20.17
CA GLN A 482 -14.44 -6.02 -20.97
C GLN A 482 -13.41 -5.01 -20.45
N ARG A 483 -13.81 -3.78 -20.15
CA ARG A 483 -12.94 -2.75 -19.57
C ARG A 483 -12.41 -3.17 -18.20
N TYR A 484 -13.27 -3.73 -17.35
CA TYR A 484 -12.90 -4.15 -16.00
C TYR A 484 -11.84 -5.26 -15.96
N LYS A 485 -11.71 -6.08 -17.00
CA LYS A 485 -10.68 -7.13 -17.09
C LYS A 485 -9.26 -6.59 -16.88
N ILE A 486 -9.00 -5.35 -17.22
CA ILE A 486 -7.67 -4.73 -17.06
C ILE A 486 -7.23 -4.67 -15.58
N ARG A 487 -8.19 -4.62 -14.65
CA ARG A 487 -7.94 -4.65 -13.22
C ARG A 487 -7.15 -5.89 -12.79
N SER A 488 -7.42 -7.04 -13.36
CA SER A 488 -6.78 -8.30 -12.96
C SER A 488 -5.24 -8.28 -13.10
N GLY A 489 -4.71 -7.42 -13.95
CA GLY A 489 -3.26 -7.28 -14.10
C GLY A 489 -2.51 -6.83 -12.84
N VAL A 490 -3.18 -6.17 -11.86
CA VAL A 490 -2.55 -5.80 -10.59
C VAL A 490 -2.17 -7.04 -9.76
N GLU A 491 -2.84 -8.18 -9.97
CA GLU A 491 -2.53 -9.43 -9.29
C GLU A 491 -1.12 -9.94 -9.63
N ALA A 492 -0.66 -9.69 -10.87
CA ALA A 492 0.70 -9.99 -11.28
C ALA A 492 1.71 -9.11 -10.50
N THR A 493 1.41 -7.84 -10.30
CA THR A 493 2.23 -6.92 -9.48
C THR A 493 2.26 -7.36 -8.02
N MET A 494 1.11 -7.74 -7.45
CA MET A 494 1.06 -8.27 -6.08
C MET A 494 1.86 -9.57 -5.94
N SER A 495 1.80 -10.44 -6.94
CA SER A 495 2.61 -11.66 -6.99
C SER A 495 4.11 -11.37 -7.10
N GLU A 496 4.52 -10.40 -7.94
CA GLU A 496 5.91 -9.96 -8.06
C GLU A 496 6.43 -9.38 -6.73
N LEU A 497 5.69 -8.47 -6.10
CA LEU A 497 6.04 -7.89 -4.81
C LEU A 497 6.19 -8.96 -3.71
N LYS A 498 5.29 -9.95 -3.68
CA LYS A 498 5.35 -11.04 -2.69
C LYS A 498 6.47 -12.03 -2.95
N ARG A 499 6.65 -12.50 -4.18
CA ARG A 499 7.58 -13.57 -4.53
C ARG A 499 8.99 -13.06 -4.78
N SER A 500 9.14 -12.01 -5.59
CA SER A 500 10.46 -11.49 -5.97
C SER A 500 11.03 -10.51 -4.94
N HIS A 501 10.18 -9.76 -4.23
CA HIS A 501 10.60 -8.76 -3.25
C HIS A 501 10.29 -9.15 -1.80
N GLY A 502 9.70 -10.34 -1.55
CA GLY A 502 9.45 -10.85 -0.21
C GLY A 502 8.48 -10.00 0.63
N MET A 503 7.54 -9.28 -0.01
CA MET A 503 6.62 -8.37 0.70
C MET A 503 5.56 -9.12 1.52
N GLY A 504 5.26 -10.38 1.21
CA GLY A 504 4.22 -11.15 1.92
C GLY A 504 4.53 -11.42 3.39
N LYS A 505 5.82 -11.55 3.75
CA LYS A 505 6.28 -11.78 5.14
C LYS A 505 7.54 -10.96 5.41
N LEU A 506 7.39 -9.89 6.19
CA LEU A 506 8.48 -8.99 6.53
C LEU A 506 9.23 -9.45 7.78
N ARG A 507 10.53 -9.12 7.85
CA ARG A 507 11.40 -9.42 9.00
C ARG A 507 11.36 -8.31 10.07
N VAL A 508 10.53 -7.29 9.89
CA VAL A 508 10.42 -6.12 10.75
C VAL A 508 9.09 -6.08 11.48
N ARG A 509 8.99 -5.26 12.52
CA ARG A 509 7.81 -4.99 13.35
C ARG A 509 7.57 -3.50 13.43
N ARG A 510 6.37 -3.09 13.78
CA ARG A 510 5.87 -1.71 13.90
C ARG A 510 5.63 -1.04 12.55
N SER A 511 4.56 -0.26 12.47
CA SER A 511 4.10 0.38 11.23
C SER A 511 5.20 1.13 10.50
N VAL A 512 5.97 1.95 11.20
CA VAL A 512 7.05 2.76 10.62
C VAL A 512 8.09 1.92 9.87
N LYS A 513 8.55 0.82 10.48
CA LYS A 513 9.54 -0.08 9.84
C LYS A 513 8.93 -0.91 8.72
N VAL A 514 7.64 -1.26 8.86
CA VAL A 514 6.89 -1.96 7.81
C VAL A 514 6.70 -1.02 6.62
N CYS A 515 6.32 0.25 6.85
CA CYS A 515 6.20 1.28 5.80
C CYS A 515 7.53 1.47 5.06
N PHE A 516 8.65 1.61 5.77
CA PHE A 516 9.97 1.72 5.14
C PHE A 516 10.32 0.50 4.29
N ALA A 517 10.10 -0.72 4.82
CA ALA A 517 10.37 -1.94 4.07
C ALA A 517 9.49 -2.06 2.82
N VAL A 518 8.21 -1.71 2.90
CA VAL A 518 7.30 -1.70 1.74
C VAL A 518 7.73 -0.65 0.74
N ALA A 519 8.06 0.57 1.18
CA ALA A 519 8.55 1.64 0.31
C ALA A 519 9.77 1.18 -0.50
N CYS A 520 10.79 0.65 0.17
CA CYS A 520 12.00 0.14 -0.51
C CYS A 520 11.68 -0.97 -1.52
N LYS A 521 10.75 -1.88 -1.21
CA LYS A 521 10.33 -2.97 -2.11
C LYS A 521 9.57 -2.46 -3.33
N VAL A 522 8.69 -1.50 -3.13
CA VAL A 522 7.93 -0.86 -4.22
C VAL A 522 8.86 -0.07 -5.14
N ILE A 523 9.78 0.71 -4.58
CA ILE A 523 10.81 1.42 -5.35
C ILE A 523 11.69 0.43 -6.12
N ALA A 524 12.15 -0.64 -5.46
CA ALA A 524 12.95 -1.68 -6.10
C ALA A 524 12.21 -2.38 -7.26
N CYS A 525 10.90 -2.62 -7.11
CA CYS A 525 10.05 -3.15 -8.17
C CYS A 525 10.02 -2.20 -9.38
N ASN A 526 9.80 -0.91 -9.17
CA ASN A 526 9.82 0.10 -10.23
C ASN A 526 11.19 0.19 -10.91
N ILE A 527 12.28 0.22 -10.13
CA ILE A 527 13.65 0.22 -10.67
C ILE A 527 13.91 -1.03 -11.52
N LYS A 528 13.50 -2.20 -11.05
CA LYS A 528 13.66 -3.46 -11.78
C LYS A 528 12.91 -3.47 -13.12
N ARG A 529 11.67 -2.99 -13.10
CA ARG A 529 10.84 -2.86 -14.31
C ARG A 529 11.45 -1.87 -15.29
N TRP A 530 11.91 -0.72 -14.79
CA TRP A 530 12.60 0.29 -15.59
C TRP A 530 13.93 -0.25 -16.16
N ALA A 531 14.74 -0.92 -15.35
CA ALA A 531 15.99 -1.52 -15.79
C ALA A 531 15.78 -2.58 -16.89
N LYS A 532 14.73 -3.40 -16.77
CA LYS A 532 14.38 -4.40 -17.80
C LYS A 532 14.02 -3.73 -19.12
N ALA A 533 13.23 -2.66 -19.09
CA ALA A 533 12.88 -1.90 -20.28
C ALA A 533 14.12 -1.20 -20.89
N TYR A 534 14.95 -0.60 -20.04
CA TYR A 534 16.19 0.07 -20.43
C TYR A 534 17.18 -0.89 -21.10
N THR A 535 17.44 -2.06 -20.49
CA THR A 535 18.35 -3.07 -21.05
C THR A 535 17.78 -3.74 -22.30
N GLY A 536 16.46 -3.93 -22.37
CA GLY A 536 15.78 -4.45 -23.55
C GLY A 536 15.93 -3.53 -24.76
N SER A 537 15.74 -2.23 -24.58
CA SER A 537 15.93 -1.21 -25.61
C SER A 537 17.39 -1.12 -26.07
N SER A 538 18.35 -1.16 -25.13
CA SER A 538 19.77 -1.17 -25.42
C SER A 538 20.20 -2.40 -26.25
N ASN A 539 19.66 -3.58 -25.92
CA ASN A 539 19.94 -4.80 -26.67
C ASN A 539 19.31 -4.78 -28.07
N ALA A 540 18.13 -4.22 -28.24
CA ALA A 540 17.48 -4.05 -29.53
C ALA A 540 18.29 -3.11 -30.43
N LEU A 541 18.75 -1.96 -29.91
CA LEU A 541 19.62 -1.03 -30.62
C LEU A 541 20.96 -1.67 -31.01
N ARG A 542 21.57 -2.46 -30.12
CA ARG A 542 22.81 -3.21 -30.45
C ARG A 542 22.58 -4.22 -31.55
N ARG A 543 21.48 -4.98 -31.51
CA ARG A 543 21.13 -5.94 -32.58
C ARG A 543 20.92 -5.23 -33.92
N LEU A 544 20.19 -4.10 -33.89
CA LEU A 544 19.99 -3.27 -35.10
C LEU A 544 21.31 -2.74 -35.65
N PHE A 545 22.18 -2.21 -34.78
CA PHE A 545 23.49 -1.71 -35.18
C PHE A 545 24.40 -2.82 -35.75
N THR A 546 24.40 -4.00 -35.12
CA THR A 546 25.15 -5.17 -35.61
C THR A 546 24.60 -5.63 -36.95
N PHE A 547 23.28 -5.62 -37.15
CA PHE A 547 22.65 -5.93 -38.42
C PHE A 547 23.01 -4.92 -39.51
N ILE A 548 22.96 -3.62 -39.21
CA ILE A 548 23.36 -2.55 -40.14
C ILE A 548 24.83 -2.67 -40.48
N LEU A 549 25.71 -2.92 -39.51
CA LEU A 549 27.14 -3.11 -39.75
C LEU A 549 27.41 -4.35 -40.64
N GLY A 550 26.65 -5.44 -40.41
CA GLY A 550 26.68 -6.63 -41.26
C GLY A 550 26.29 -6.33 -42.72
N LEU A 551 25.25 -5.51 -42.90
CA LEU A 551 24.83 -5.03 -44.23
C LEU A 551 25.92 -4.20 -44.92
N PHE A 552 26.55 -3.25 -44.21
CA PHE A 552 27.67 -2.46 -44.76
C PHE A 552 28.85 -3.34 -45.15
N ASN A 553 29.23 -4.33 -44.35
CA ASN A 553 30.29 -5.26 -44.64
C ASN A 553 29.96 -6.15 -45.87
N ALA A 554 28.71 -6.60 -46.01
CA ALA A 554 28.26 -7.37 -47.17
C ALA A 554 28.28 -6.53 -48.45
N ILE A 555 27.84 -5.26 -48.39
CA ILE A 555 27.92 -4.31 -49.50
C ILE A 555 29.39 -4.06 -49.88
N GLY A 556 30.27 -3.84 -48.88
CA GLY A 556 31.70 -3.66 -49.11
C GLY A 556 32.34 -4.86 -49.82
N ALA A 557 32.02 -6.09 -49.38
CA ALA A 557 32.50 -7.32 -50.02
C ALA A 557 31.99 -7.46 -51.46
N ALA A 558 30.71 -7.16 -51.71
CA ALA A 558 30.14 -7.19 -53.07
C ALA A 558 30.77 -6.14 -53.99
N VAL A 559 31.07 -4.95 -53.49
CA VAL A 559 31.79 -3.89 -54.22
C VAL A 559 33.23 -4.33 -54.54
N GLU A 560 33.95 -4.96 -53.60
CA GLU A 560 35.28 -5.49 -53.84
C GLU A 560 35.24 -6.62 -54.86
N GLU A 561 34.27 -7.51 -54.83
CA GLU A 561 34.09 -8.59 -55.77
C GLU A 561 33.76 -8.05 -57.17
N MET A 562 32.91 -7.08 -57.28
CA MET A 562 32.63 -6.37 -58.55
C MET A 562 33.85 -5.63 -59.06
N TYR A 563 34.66 -5.03 -58.22
CA TYR A 563 35.88 -4.34 -58.56
C TYR A 563 36.94 -5.36 -59.14
N ARG A 564 37.09 -6.53 -58.50
CA ARG A 564 37.91 -7.62 -58.98
C ARG A 564 37.41 -8.16 -60.33
N TYR A 565 36.10 -8.34 -60.48
CA TYR A 565 35.47 -8.76 -61.71
C TYR A 565 35.76 -7.77 -62.88
N LEU A 566 35.66 -6.48 -62.62
CA LEU A 566 35.94 -5.43 -63.56
C LEU A 566 37.44 -5.32 -63.88
N GLN A 567 38.36 -5.65 -63.02
CA GLN A 567 39.78 -5.70 -63.26
C GLN A 567 40.18 -6.93 -64.11
N THR A 568 39.58 -8.08 -63.84
CA THR A 568 39.86 -9.31 -64.54
C THR A 568 39.25 -9.34 -65.95
N ASN A 569 38.12 -8.64 -66.15
CA ASN A 569 37.41 -8.58 -67.43
C ASN A 569 37.65 -7.29 -68.25
N ARG A 570 38.75 -6.56 -68.01
CA ARG A 570 39.11 -5.47 -68.91
C ARG A 570 39.31 -5.99 -70.30
N PRO A 571 38.57 -5.52 -71.34
CA PRO A 571 38.82 -5.92 -72.73
C PRO A 571 40.19 -5.38 -73.18
N TRP A 572 41.04 -6.27 -73.53
CA TRP A 572 42.30 -5.94 -74.21
C TRP A 572 42.03 -5.16 -75.50
N LYS A 573 42.15 -3.85 -75.49
CA LYS A 573 42.29 -3.03 -76.67
C LYS A 573 43.22 -1.86 -76.37
N TYR A 574 44.47 -2.03 -76.76
CA TYR A 574 45.23 -1.09 -77.55
C TYR A 574 46.64 -1.68 -77.73
N LYS A 575 46.82 -2.50 -78.81
CA LYS A 575 48.14 -2.62 -79.48
C LYS A 575 48.35 -1.30 -80.18
N ARG A 576 49.32 -0.47 -79.73
CA ARG A 576 49.93 0.54 -80.63
C ARG A 576 50.68 -0.17 -81.71
N ALA A 577 50.26 0.02 -82.99
CA ALA A 577 51.08 -0.15 -84.16
C ALA A 577 51.98 1.09 -84.27
N VAL A 578 53.22 0.88 -84.44
CA VAL A 578 54.43 1.33 -85.17
C VAL A 578 55.63 1.12 -84.31
#